data_dd2d3904ab087e00a104ce98f0153688
#
_entry.id   dd2d3904ab087e00a104ce98f0153688
#
_cell.length_a   1.000
_cell.length_b   1.000
_cell.length_c   1.000
_cell.angle_alpha   90.00
_cell.angle_beta   90.00
_cell.angle_gamma   90.00
#
_symmetry.space_group_name_H-M   'P 1'
#
loop_
_entity.id
_entity.type
_entity.pdbx_description
1 polymer ?
#
loop_
_entity_poly.entity_id
_entity_poly.type
_entity_poly.pdbx_seq_one_letter_code
_entity_poly.pdbx_strand_id
1 'polypeptide(L)' 'MDQERRTGIGSDGQIVPPMFSTDEKVGLTTASGSMIYNIDTNQIEYYNGASWKEL' A
#
# COMPACT_ATOMS: atom_id res chain seq x y z
N MET A 1 3.95 14.88 16.89
CA MET A 1 3.92 14.56 16.43
C MET A 1 4.18 14.02 15.79
N ASP A 2 4.16 13.68 15.42
CA ASP A 2 4.38 13.21 14.63
C ASP A 2 4.06 12.71 13.80
N GLN A 3 3.86 12.58 13.52
CA GLN A 3 3.53 12.08 12.69
C GLN A 3 3.84 12.08 11.67
N GLU A 4 4.30 12.31 11.40
CA GLU A 4 4.67 12.39 10.45
C GLU A 4 5.24 11.50 9.85
N ARG A 5 5.87 10.85 9.87
CA ARG A 5 6.40 10.00 9.33
C ARG A 5 5.67 9.04 8.98
N ARG A 6 4.90 8.89 8.49
CA ARG A 6 4.28 7.84 8.24
C ARG A 6 3.82 7.87 6.91
N THR A 7 3.49 6.87 6.40
CA THR A 7 2.73 6.77 5.20
C THR A 7 1.45 7.40 5.52
N GLY A 8 0.68 7.78 4.63
CA GLY A 8 -0.57 8.36 4.91
C GLY A 8 -0.81 9.58 4.07
N ILE A 9 -0.57 10.76 4.63
CA ILE A 9 -0.94 11.99 3.95
C ILE A 9 0.30 12.67 3.40
N GLY A 10 0.31 12.94 2.11
CA GLY A 10 1.36 13.71 1.50
C GLY A 10 1.23 15.19 1.80
N SER A 11 2.21 15.98 1.38
CA SER A 11 2.27 17.38 1.74
C SER A 11 1.11 18.18 1.19
N ASP A 12 0.49 17.74 0.10
CA ASP A 12 -0.64 18.43 -0.50
C ASP A 12 -1.97 17.73 -0.17
N GLY A 13 -1.98 16.88 0.84
CA GLY A 13 -3.19 16.19 1.21
C GLY A 13 -3.41 14.86 0.53
N GLN A 14 -2.48 14.43 -0.31
CA GLN A 14 -2.61 13.13 -0.95
C GLN A 14 -2.43 12.02 0.06
N ILE A 15 -3.06 10.90 -0.17
CA ILE A 15 -2.86 9.71 0.62
C ILE A 15 -1.73 8.90 0.00
N VAL A 16 -0.72 8.59 0.79
CA VAL A 16 0.43 7.84 0.32
C VAL A 16 0.42 6.48 1.01
N PRO A 17 0.03 5.42 0.29
CA PRO A 17 0.01 4.10 0.90
C PRO A 17 1.42 3.56 1.09
N PRO A 18 1.58 2.53 1.92
CA PRO A 18 2.89 1.88 2.06
C PRO A 18 3.35 1.33 0.73
N MET A 19 4.66 1.35 0.55
CA MET A 19 5.26 0.91 -0.71
C MET A 19 5.91 -0.45 -0.53
N PHE A 20 5.59 -1.37 -1.43
CA PHE A 20 6.16 -2.71 -1.40
C PHE A 20 6.45 -3.16 -2.82
N SER A 21 7.46 -4.03 -2.96
CA SER A 21 7.69 -4.73 -4.22
C SER A 21 6.74 -5.91 -4.33
N THR A 22 6.68 -6.51 -5.52
CA THR A 22 5.87 -7.70 -5.72
C THR A 22 6.29 -8.82 -4.78
N ASP A 23 7.60 -9.02 -4.61
CA ASP A 23 8.09 -10.06 -3.73
C ASP A 23 7.74 -9.78 -2.27
N GLU A 24 7.84 -8.55 -1.86
CA GLU A 24 7.49 -8.19 -0.48
C GLU A 24 6.01 -8.35 -0.22
N LYS A 25 5.21 -8.00 -1.21
CA LYS A 25 3.77 -8.05 -1.09
C LYS A 25 3.26 -9.46 -0.80
N VAL A 26 3.81 -10.46 -1.47
CA VAL A 26 3.31 -11.82 -1.31
C VAL A 26 3.60 -12.37 0.08
N GLY A 27 4.52 -11.76 0.81
CA GLY A 27 4.81 -12.19 2.17
C GLY A 27 4.00 -11.51 3.24
N LEU A 28 3.12 -10.58 2.86
CA LEU A 28 2.35 -9.82 3.84
C LEU A 28 1.19 -10.64 4.38
N THR A 29 0.99 -10.54 5.69
CA THR A 29 -0.22 -11.03 6.32
C THR A 29 -1.10 -9.81 6.54
N THR A 30 -2.19 -9.71 5.79
CA THR A 30 -2.92 -8.46 5.78
C THR A 30 -4.42 -8.73 5.75
N ALA A 31 -5.17 -7.70 6.12
CA ALA A 31 -6.62 -7.79 6.17
C ALA A 31 -7.23 -7.35 4.85
N SER A 32 -8.43 -7.82 4.57
CA SER A 32 -9.18 -7.36 3.40
C SER A 32 -9.31 -5.85 3.43
N GLY A 33 -9.16 -5.24 2.29
CA GLY A 33 -9.25 -3.79 2.18
C GLY A 33 -7.93 -3.06 2.36
N SER A 34 -6.88 -3.77 2.72
CA SER A 34 -5.55 -3.15 2.80
C SER A 34 -5.09 -2.72 1.42
N MET A 35 -4.36 -1.62 1.36
CA MET A 35 -3.88 -1.08 0.10
C MET A 35 -2.39 -0.82 0.20
N ILE A 36 -1.70 -1.03 -0.91
CA ILE A 36 -0.28 -0.74 -1.03
C ILE A 36 -0.01 -0.09 -2.38
N TYR A 37 1.16 0.52 -2.51
CA TYR A 37 1.68 0.93 -3.79
C TYR A 37 2.77 -0.06 -4.19
N ASN A 38 2.59 -0.73 -5.32
CA ASN A 38 3.55 -1.72 -5.80
C ASN A 38 4.61 -0.99 -6.62
N ILE A 39 5.84 -0.96 -6.12
CA ILE A 39 6.91 -0.21 -6.77
C ILE A 39 7.45 -0.89 -8.01
N ASP A 40 7.18 -2.19 -8.18
CA ASP A 40 7.61 -2.90 -9.38
C ASP A 40 6.71 -2.59 -10.57
N THR A 41 5.42 -2.41 -10.32
CA THR A 41 4.46 -2.18 -11.39
C THR A 41 3.99 -0.74 -11.45
N ASN A 42 4.33 0.06 -10.44
CA ASN A 42 3.90 1.45 -10.32
C ASN A 42 2.39 1.57 -10.27
N GLN A 43 1.75 0.68 -9.52
CA GLN A 43 0.30 0.67 -9.41
C GLN A 43 -0.13 0.49 -7.97
N ILE A 44 -1.29 1.04 -7.65
CA ILE A 44 -1.92 0.82 -6.36
C ILE A 44 -2.67 -0.50 -6.42
N GLU A 45 -2.53 -1.30 -5.37
CA GLU A 45 -3.20 -2.59 -5.28
C GLU A 45 -3.91 -2.69 -3.94
N TYR A 46 -4.97 -3.46 -3.92
CA TYR A 46 -5.71 -3.71 -2.69
C TYR A 46 -5.87 -5.22 -2.49
N TYR A 47 -6.02 -5.59 -1.23
CA TYR A 47 -6.20 -6.99 -0.88
C TYR A 47 -7.68 -7.25 -0.65
N ASN A 48 -8.24 -8.20 -1.41
CA ASN A 48 -9.68 -8.46 -1.32
C ASN A 48 -10.02 -9.60 -0.36
N GLY A 49 -9.04 -10.06 0.40
CA GLY A 49 -9.25 -11.17 1.32
C GLY A 49 -8.74 -12.50 0.77
N ALA A 50 -8.51 -12.58 -0.52
CA ALA A 50 -8.01 -13.78 -1.16
C ALA A 50 -6.75 -13.52 -1.96
N SER A 51 -6.67 -12.38 -2.62
CA SER A 51 -5.50 -12.05 -3.43
C SER A 51 -5.42 -10.54 -3.61
N TRP A 52 -4.28 -10.10 -4.11
CA TRP A 52 -4.05 -8.71 -4.42
C TRP A 52 -4.62 -8.39 -5.79
N LYS A 53 -5.27 -7.25 -5.90
CA LYS A 53 -5.87 -6.78 -7.14
C LYS A 53 -5.40 -5.37 -7.42
N GLU A 54 -5.24 -5.06 -8.69
CA GLU A 54 -4.92 -3.70 -9.10
C GLU A 54 -6.17 -2.84 -9.05
N LEU A 55 -5.97 -1.64 -8.59
CA LEU A 55 -7.07 -0.71 -8.48
C LEU A 55 -7.54 -0.21 -9.84
#